data_415c4af490086bcabb8d9decb3b2d989
#
_entry.id   415c4af490086bcabb8d9decb3b2d989
#
_cell.length_a   1.000
_cell.length_b   1.000
_cell.length_c   1.000
_cell.angle_alpha   90.00
_cell.angle_beta   90.00
_cell.angle_gamma   90.00
#
_symmetry.space_group_name_H-M   'P 1'
#
loop_
_entity.id
_entity.type
_entity.pdbx_description
1 polymer ?
#
loop_
_entity_poly.entity_id
_entity_poly.type
_entity_poly.pdbx_seq_one_letter_code
_entity_poly.pdbx_strand_id
1 'polypeptide(L)'
;MSLRSPLSKVKGLGSAKEGTGHWWMQRVTALALVVLGFWFMISLVVIGNFGYEHTVVWLSLPLNAVLLSSFVMTLLYHSKLGIQIVIEDYVSPPAWKVGSLLFSVFVHLLLAVTGVFSILRISAGGLS
;
A
#
# COMPACT_ATOMS: atom_id res chain seq x y z
N MET A 1 -21.40 -19.14 -27.64
CA MET A 1 -20.32 -20.12 -27.88
C MET A 1 -19.03 -19.63 -27.24
N SER A 2 -18.43 -20.40 -26.32
CA SER A 2 -17.15 -20.05 -25.70
C SER A 2 -16.01 -20.49 -26.62
N LEU A 3 -15.17 -19.55 -27.07
CA LEU A 3 -13.98 -19.82 -27.90
C LEU A 3 -12.83 -20.49 -27.12
N ARG A 4 -13.07 -20.94 -25.89
CA ARG A 4 -12.08 -21.63 -25.07
C ARG A 4 -11.90 -23.06 -25.52
N SER A 5 -10.67 -23.48 -25.84
CA SER A 5 -10.35 -24.87 -26.12
C SER A 5 -10.57 -25.74 -24.87
N PRO A 6 -10.94 -27.03 -25.02
CA PRO A 6 -11.08 -27.95 -23.90
C PRO A 6 -9.82 -27.99 -23.01
N LEU A 7 -8.65 -27.88 -23.61
CA LEU A 7 -7.36 -27.89 -22.91
C LEU A 7 -7.15 -26.64 -22.02
N SER A 8 -7.64 -25.48 -22.44
CA SER A 8 -7.57 -24.26 -21.63
C SER A 8 -8.50 -24.30 -20.41
N LYS A 9 -9.63 -25.03 -20.52
CA LYS A 9 -10.51 -25.28 -19.37
C LYS A 9 -9.87 -26.20 -18.33
N VAL A 10 -9.20 -27.25 -18.78
CA VAL A 10 -8.55 -28.24 -17.90
C VAL A 10 -7.31 -27.64 -17.22
N LYS A 11 -6.55 -26.80 -17.91
CA LYS A 11 -5.35 -26.13 -17.35
C LYS A 11 -5.65 -24.91 -16.49
N GLY A 12 -6.93 -24.53 -16.31
CA GLY A 12 -7.30 -23.38 -15.47
C GLY A 12 -6.74 -22.05 -15.98
N LEU A 13 -6.37 -21.96 -17.26
CA LEU A 13 -5.87 -20.74 -17.88
C LEU A 13 -7.02 -19.72 -17.94
N GLY A 14 -7.17 -18.96 -16.85
CA GLY A 14 -8.10 -17.85 -16.76
C GLY A 14 -7.80 -16.79 -17.81
N SER A 15 -8.75 -15.87 -18.03
CA SER A 15 -8.51 -14.73 -18.91
C SER A 15 -7.38 -13.87 -18.33
N ALA A 16 -6.48 -13.33 -19.17
CA ALA A 16 -5.40 -12.41 -18.77
C ALA A 16 -5.89 -11.10 -18.12
N LYS A 17 -7.19 -10.93 -17.89
CA LYS A 17 -7.83 -9.75 -17.31
C LYS A 17 -7.36 -9.43 -15.87
N GLU A 18 -7.11 -10.43 -15.04
CA GLU A 18 -6.63 -10.22 -13.67
C GLU A 18 -5.17 -9.75 -13.62
N GLY A 19 -4.31 -10.30 -14.47
CA GLY A 19 -2.91 -9.88 -14.56
C GLY A 19 -2.75 -8.44 -15.01
N THR A 20 -3.59 -7.98 -15.94
CA THR A 20 -3.56 -6.59 -16.43
C THR A 20 -3.99 -5.60 -15.34
N GLY A 21 -5.03 -5.94 -14.55
CA GLY A 21 -5.49 -5.11 -13.44
C GLY A 21 -4.42 -4.93 -12.36
N HIS A 22 -3.77 -6.02 -11.96
CA HIS A 22 -2.69 -5.98 -10.97
C HIS A 22 -1.50 -5.14 -11.47
N TRP A 23 -1.07 -5.35 -12.71
CA TRP A 23 0.01 -4.57 -13.34
C TRP A 23 -0.32 -3.07 -13.38
N TRP A 24 -1.55 -2.72 -13.76
CA TRP A 24 -2.01 -1.34 -13.84
C TRP A 24 -2.00 -0.67 -12.46
N MET A 25 -2.56 -1.34 -11.44
CA MET A 25 -2.57 -0.81 -10.07
C MET A 25 -1.17 -0.60 -9.52
N GLN A 26 -0.21 -1.48 -9.83
CA GLN A 26 1.19 -1.30 -9.46
C GLN A 26 1.80 -0.04 -10.09
N ARG A 27 1.47 0.29 -11.33
CA ARG A 27 1.95 1.51 -12.01
C ARG A 27 1.30 2.77 -11.48
N VAL A 28 -0.01 2.76 -11.30
CA VAL A 28 -0.76 3.92 -10.78
C VAL A 28 -0.30 4.26 -9.36
N THR A 29 -0.16 3.27 -8.49
CA THR A 29 0.32 3.49 -7.13
C THR A 29 1.78 3.94 -7.09
N ALA A 30 2.65 3.45 -7.98
CA ALA A 30 4.01 3.94 -8.11
C ALA A 30 4.06 5.42 -8.47
N LEU A 31 3.25 5.85 -9.45
CA LEU A 31 3.16 7.26 -9.84
C LEU A 31 2.64 8.14 -8.70
N ALA A 32 1.61 7.70 -8.00
CA ALA A 32 1.10 8.40 -6.83
C ALA A 32 2.17 8.53 -5.72
N LEU A 33 2.97 7.48 -5.50
CA LEU A 33 4.09 7.51 -4.54
C LEU A 33 5.20 8.47 -4.95
N VAL A 34 5.47 8.65 -6.23
CA VAL A 34 6.44 9.67 -6.68
C VAL A 34 5.97 11.06 -6.27
N VAL A 35 4.70 11.40 -6.55
CA VAL A 35 4.14 12.72 -6.22
C VAL A 35 4.08 12.94 -4.70
N LEU A 36 3.50 11.99 -3.96
CA LEU A 36 3.36 12.08 -2.51
C LEU A 36 4.72 12.00 -1.80
N GLY A 37 5.66 11.21 -2.33
CA GLY A 37 7.01 11.10 -1.81
C GLY A 37 7.81 12.40 -1.97
N PHE A 38 7.70 13.07 -3.12
CA PHE A 38 8.29 14.41 -3.32
C PHE A 38 7.72 15.42 -2.33
N TRP A 39 6.39 15.47 -2.18
CA TRP A 39 5.75 16.32 -1.19
C TRP A 39 6.27 16.00 0.23
N PHE A 40 6.37 14.73 0.60
CA PHE A 40 6.86 14.32 1.91
C PHE A 40 8.32 14.73 2.14
N MET A 41 9.20 14.53 1.17
CA MET A 41 10.60 14.94 1.25
C MET A 41 10.74 16.45 1.42
N ILE A 42 9.97 17.25 0.66
CA ILE A 42 9.94 18.70 0.84
C ILE A 42 9.44 19.07 2.23
N SER A 43 8.40 18.41 2.72
CA SER A 43 7.87 18.64 4.07
C SER A 43 8.92 18.38 5.15
N LEU A 44 9.72 17.32 5.02
CA LEU A 44 10.80 17.02 5.97
C LEU A 44 11.87 18.14 5.97
N VAL A 45 12.21 18.66 4.80
CA VAL A 45 13.17 19.78 4.70
C VAL A 45 12.61 21.05 5.34
N VAL A 46 11.32 21.34 5.13
CA VAL A 46 10.65 22.54 5.67
C VAL A 46 10.50 22.48 7.18
N ILE A 47 10.18 21.30 7.74
CA ILE A 47 10.11 21.12 9.20
C ILE A 47 11.47 21.43 9.86
N GLY A 48 12.59 21.04 9.24
CA GLY A 48 13.97 21.34 9.65
C GLY A 48 14.39 20.81 11.02
N ASN A 49 13.48 20.81 11.99
CA ASN A 49 13.66 20.26 13.32
C ASN A 49 12.60 19.19 13.60
N PHE A 50 13.04 17.93 13.73
CA PHE A 50 12.17 16.77 14.00
C PHE A 50 11.80 16.60 15.48
N GLY A 51 11.86 17.68 16.27
CA GLY A 51 11.37 17.68 17.63
C GLY A 51 9.87 17.37 17.67
N TYR A 52 9.44 16.74 18.77
CA TYR A 52 8.05 16.32 18.98
C TYR A 52 7.06 17.47 18.70
N GLU A 53 7.28 18.63 19.29
CA GLU A 53 6.39 19.79 19.16
C GLU A 53 6.22 20.24 17.70
N HIS A 54 7.32 20.36 16.96
CA HIS A 54 7.28 20.76 15.55
C HIS A 54 6.52 19.75 14.68
N THR A 55 6.72 18.47 14.95
CA THR A 55 6.03 17.39 14.23
C THR A 55 4.53 17.40 14.52
N VAL A 56 4.14 17.61 15.78
CA VAL A 56 2.72 17.70 16.16
C VAL A 56 2.06 18.92 15.53
N VAL A 57 2.70 20.09 15.57
CA VAL A 57 2.18 21.31 14.92
C VAL A 57 2.03 21.11 13.42
N TRP A 58 3.02 20.52 12.76
CA TRP A 58 2.94 20.22 11.33
C TRP A 58 1.79 19.25 11.00
N LEU A 59 1.60 18.22 11.83
CA LEU A 59 0.57 17.21 11.63
C LEU A 59 -0.84 17.69 12.01
N SER A 60 -0.95 18.72 12.87
CA SER A 60 -2.25 19.32 13.20
C SER A 60 -2.87 20.13 12.07
N LEU A 61 -2.09 20.44 11.02
CA LEU A 61 -2.64 20.98 9.78
C LEU A 61 -3.41 19.89 9.02
N PRO A 62 -4.73 20.06 8.76
CA PRO A 62 -5.55 19.00 8.17
C PRO A 62 -5.03 18.49 6.83
N LEU A 63 -4.48 19.38 6.01
CA LEU A 63 -3.90 19.02 4.72
C LEU A 63 -2.73 18.04 4.87
N ASN A 64 -1.83 18.29 5.84
CA ASN A 64 -0.69 17.43 6.09
C ASN A 64 -1.13 16.05 6.61
N ALA A 65 -2.12 16.01 7.49
CA ALA A 65 -2.68 14.75 7.98
C ALA A 65 -3.32 13.92 6.85
N VAL A 66 -4.06 14.56 5.95
CA VAL A 66 -4.67 13.89 4.79
C VAL A 66 -3.61 13.38 3.81
N LEU A 67 -2.63 14.22 3.46
CA LEU A 67 -1.58 13.85 2.52
C LEU A 67 -0.68 12.74 3.10
N LEU A 68 -0.33 12.80 4.38
CA LEU A 68 0.46 11.76 5.05
C LEU A 68 -0.32 10.44 5.14
N SER A 69 -1.61 10.49 5.48
CA SER A 69 -2.47 9.31 5.49
C SER A 69 -2.57 8.68 4.09
N SER A 70 -2.74 9.51 3.06
CA SER A 70 -2.78 9.06 1.66
C SER A 70 -1.44 8.44 1.23
N PHE A 71 -0.33 9.02 1.64
CA PHE A 71 1.01 8.50 1.38
C PHE A 71 1.20 7.12 2.02
N VAL A 72 0.89 6.97 3.31
CA VAL A 72 1.01 5.70 4.04
C VAL A 72 0.12 4.62 3.42
N MET A 73 -1.14 4.94 3.12
CA MET A 73 -2.08 4.00 2.49
C MET A 73 -1.58 3.53 1.12
N THR A 74 -1.13 4.46 0.28
CA THR A 74 -0.62 4.15 -1.06
C THR A 74 0.66 3.33 -0.99
N LEU A 75 1.57 3.66 -0.06
CA LEU A 75 2.82 2.95 0.18
C LEU A 75 2.57 1.49 0.58
N LEU A 76 1.69 1.27 1.54
CA LEU A 76 1.36 -0.07 2.02
C LEU A 76 0.62 -0.89 0.96
N TYR A 77 -0.27 -0.26 0.21
CA TYR A 77 -0.95 -0.96 -0.88
C TYR A 77 0.02 -1.34 -2.01
N HIS A 78 0.89 -0.43 -2.40
CA HIS A 78 1.94 -0.69 -3.40
C HIS A 78 2.90 -1.81 -2.94
N SER A 79 3.35 -1.75 -1.69
CA SER A 79 4.19 -2.78 -1.07
C SER A 79 3.50 -4.15 -1.05
N LYS A 80 2.22 -4.19 -0.68
CA LYS A 80 1.41 -5.43 -0.70
C LYS A 80 1.34 -6.05 -2.09
N LEU A 81 1.12 -5.23 -3.13
CA LEU A 81 1.10 -5.70 -4.52
C LEU A 81 2.47 -6.26 -4.94
N GLY A 82 3.57 -5.59 -4.55
CA GLY A 82 4.93 -6.07 -4.85
C GLY A 82 5.27 -7.38 -4.14
N ILE A 83 4.97 -7.49 -2.85
CA ILE A 83 5.21 -8.70 -2.06
C ILE A 83 4.37 -9.87 -2.58
N GLN A 84 3.15 -9.61 -3.04
CA GLN A 84 2.31 -10.63 -3.65
C GLN A 84 3.01 -11.30 -4.84
N ILE A 85 3.59 -10.53 -5.76
CA ILE A 85 4.33 -11.08 -6.91
C ILE A 85 5.49 -11.95 -6.43
N VAL A 86 6.27 -11.48 -5.46
CA VAL A 86 7.40 -12.24 -4.92
C VAL A 86 6.94 -13.57 -4.32
N ILE A 87 5.85 -13.58 -3.55
CA ILE A 87 5.31 -14.81 -2.97
C ILE A 87 4.80 -15.75 -4.08
N GLU A 88 4.11 -15.21 -5.08
CA GLU A 88 3.59 -16.01 -6.20
C GLU A 88 4.69 -16.68 -7.02
N ASP A 89 5.84 -16.01 -7.18
CA ASP A 89 6.95 -16.50 -7.99
C ASP A 89 7.88 -17.44 -7.23
N TYR A 90 8.13 -17.20 -5.95
CA TYR A 90 9.17 -17.90 -5.18
C TYR A 90 8.65 -18.94 -4.19
N VAL A 91 7.38 -18.87 -3.78
CA VAL A 91 6.81 -19.85 -2.84
C VAL A 91 6.11 -20.97 -3.60
N SER A 92 6.76 -22.12 -3.70
CA SER A 92 6.28 -23.27 -4.50
C SER A 92 5.18 -24.11 -3.82
N PRO A 93 5.21 -24.45 -2.51
CA PRO A 93 4.16 -25.28 -1.89
C PRO A 93 2.84 -24.49 -1.78
N PRO A 94 1.70 -25.02 -2.32
CA PRO A 94 0.44 -24.29 -2.35
C PRO A 94 -0.05 -23.79 -0.99
N ALA A 95 0.10 -24.61 0.06
CA ALA A 95 -0.33 -24.25 1.42
C ALA A 95 0.48 -23.06 1.97
N TRP A 96 1.80 -23.07 1.77
CA TRP A 96 2.68 -21.97 2.18
C TRP A 96 2.43 -20.71 1.38
N LYS A 97 2.17 -20.83 0.08
CA LYS A 97 1.81 -19.70 -0.77
C LYS A 97 0.56 -19.00 -0.26
N VAL A 98 -0.53 -19.73 -0.04
CA VAL A 98 -1.78 -19.17 0.49
C VAL A 98 -1.57 -18.57 1.88
N GLY A 99 -0.87 -19.28 2.78
CA GLY A 99 -0.57 -18.80 4.12
C GLY A 99 0.23 -17.49 4.11
N SER A 100 1.27 -17.40 3.28
CA SER A 100 2.10 -16.18 3.14
C SER A 100 1.32 -15.01 2.55
N LEU A 101 0.45 -15.25 1.57
CA LEU A 101 -0.41 -14.22 0.99
C LEU A 101 -1.39 -13.67 2.03
N LEU A 102 -2.07 -14.54 2.77
CA LEU A 102 -2.98 -14.15 3.84
C LEU A 102 -2.25 -13.36 4.94
N PHE A 103 -1.10 -13.86 5.39
CA PHE A 103 -0.27 -13.17 6.38
C PHE A 103 0.15 -11.78 5.89
N SER A 104 0.61 -11.66 4.64
CA SER A 104 0.96 -10.37 4.04
C SER A 104 -0.22 -9.41 4.05
N VAL A 105 -1.42 -9.85 3.66
CA VAL A 105 -2.63 -9.00 3.68
C VAL A 105 -2.92 -8.51 5.09
N PHE A 106 -2.89 -9.39 6.10
CA PHE A 106 -3.15 -9.00 7.50
C PHE A 106 -2.14 -7.99 8.02
N VAL A 107 -0.84 -8.21 7.75
CA VAL A 107 0.21 -7.29 8.18
C VAL A 107 0.02 -5.91 7.55
N HIS A 108 -0.20 -5.83 6.24
CA HIS A 108 -0.39 -4.55 5.57
C HIS A 108 -1.66 -3.83 6.03
N LEU A 109 -2.74 -4.57 6.27
CA LEU A 109 -3.98 -4.00 6.81
C LEU A 109 -3.78 -3.44 8.22
N LEU A 110 -3.10 -4.18 9.09
CA LEU A 110 -2.81 -3.75 10.46
C LEU A 110 -1.94 -2.49 10.47
N LEU A 111 -0.90 -2.47 9.65
CA LEU A 111 -0.02 -1.29 9.52
C LEU A 111 -0.77 -0.08 8.95
N ALA A 112 -1.68 -0.27 7.99
CA ALA A 112 -2.48 0.81 7.42
C ALA A 112 -3.44 1.40 8.47
N VAL A 113 -4.17 0.55 9.17
CA VAL A 113 -5.11 0.99 10.22
C VAL A 113 -4.38 1.70 11.36
N THR A 114 -3.29 1.11 11.87
CA THR A 114 -2.50 1.72 12.96
C THR A 114 -1.85 3.03 12.53
N GLY A 115 -1.29 3.08 11.32
CA GLY A 115 -0.65 4.28 10.80
C GLY A 115 -1.63 5.43 10.63
N VAL A 116 -2.76 5.19 9.96
CA VAL A 116 -3.80 6.21 9.77
C VAL A 116 -4.42 6.64 11.10
N PHE A 117 -4.73 5.69 11.98
CA PHE A 117 -5.26 6.00 13.31
C PHE A 117 -4.30 6.90 14.12
N SER A 118 -3.00 6.60 14.11
CA SER A 118 -1.98 7.40 14.80
C SER A 118 -1.90 8.82 14.25
N ILE A 119 -1.91 8.96 12.91
CA ILE A 119 -1.90 10.27 12.24
C ILE A 119 -3.12 11.09 12.65
N LEU A 120 -4.30 10.51 12.56
CA LEU A 120 -5.56 11.20 12.91
C LEU A 120 -5.62 11.56 14.39
N ARG A 121 -5.18 10.69 15.28
CA ARG A 121 -5.14 10.94 16.72
C ARG A 121 -4.24 12.13 17.06
N ILE A 122 -3.03 12.17 16.48
CA ILE A 122 -2.10 13.29 16.70
C ILE A 122 -2.66 14.58 16.10
N SER A 123 -3.19 14.51 14.87
CA SER A 123 -3.79 15.66 14.19
C SER A 123 -4.98 16.27 14.96
N ALA A 124 -5.75 15.44 15.65
CA ALA A 124 -6.88 15.90 16.49
C ALA A 124 -6.46 16.40 17.89
N GLY A 125 -5.17 16.52 18.19
CA GLY A 125 -4.69 16.95 19.51
C GLY A 125 -4.73 15.86 20.58
N GLY A 126 -4.85 14.61 20.20
CA GLY A 126 -5.12 13.47 21.07
C GLY A 126 -3.95 12.92 21.91
N LEU A 127 -2.97 13.74 22.23
CA LEU A 127 -1.88 13.41 23.17
C LEU A 127 -1.87 14.32 24.40
N SER A 128 -2.99 15.02 24.64
CA SER A 128 -3.22 15.72 25.91
C SER A 128 -3.71 14.76 26.98
#